data_d3910f47e590c57c8f6cbce5c9fa390e
#
_entry.id   d3910f47e590c57c8f6cbce5c9fa390e
#
_cell.length_a   1.000
_cell.length_b   1.000
_cell.length_c   1.000
_cell.angle_alpha   90.00
_cell.angle_beta   90.00
_cell.angle_gamma   90.00
#
_symmetry.space_group_name_H-M   'P 1'
#
loop_
_entity.id
_entity.type
_entity.pdbx_description
1 polymer ?
#
loop_
_entity_poly.entity_id
_entity_poly.type
_entity_poly.pdbx_seq_one_letter_code
_entity_poly.pdbx_strand_id
1 'polypeptide(L)'
;LCKHKTLYHQLRNKKRKIKHFLRKHDLPEDVRRSLIKKMDRLDQMIQKADAPYRKKRCYYETLDHEIKSSIDRYIESISHDTLTVLEKLDIREFNKSRKSNGMMSTFARGKLQKKLMETLNWYGYDFKEIIPDYTSQTCPVCSHLEKDNRNGKSFKCKCCGYEADADYVGSLNIKARIDDQEIQEICEKYKYKHNELQKNLKMIYKSRNDQYKAAA
;
A
#
# COMPACT_ATOMS: atom_id res chain seq x y z
N LEU A 1 -5.63 2.84 -14.04
CA LEU A 1 -4.44 3.34 -14.76
C LEU A 1 -3.87 2.28 -15.69
N CYS A 2 -3.69 1.04 -15.20
CA CYS A 2 -3.06 -0.02 -15.99
C CYS A 2 -3.69 -0.25 -17.36
N LYS A 3 -5.03 -0.36 -17.48
CA LYS A 3 -5.66 -0.65 -18.76
C LYS A 3 -5.39 0.42 -19.84
N HIS A 4 -5.58 1.70 -19.52
CA HIS A 4 -5.39 2.77 -20.50
C HIS A 4 -3.91 3.03 -20.80
N LYS A 5 -3.04 2.98 -19.79
CA LYS A 5 -1.59 3.06 -19.96
C LYS A 5 -1.08 1.92 -20.86
N THR A 6 -1.52 0.69 -20.58
CA THR A 6 -1.11 -0.49 -21.35
C THR A 6 -1.60 -0.40 -22.80
N LEU A 7 -2.87 -0.04 -23.03
CA LEU A 7 -3.42 0.11 -24.37
C LEU A 7 -2.68 1.19 -25.16
N TYR A 8 -2.52 2.39 -24.58
CA TYR A 8 -1.83 3.50 -25.23
C TYR A 8 -0.39 3.13 -25.62
N HIS A 9 0.38 2.52 -24.70
CA HIS A 9 1.75 2.11 -24.99
C HIS A 9 1.83 0.96 -26.00
N GLN A 10 0.89 0.01 -25.95
CA GLN A 10 0.83 -1.07 -26.94
C GLN A 10 0.57 -0.54 -28.35
N LEU A 11 -0.36 0.40 -28.50
CA LEU A 11 -0.65 1.03 -29.80
C LEU A 11 0.57 1.81 -30.33
N ARG A 12 1.22 2.61 -29.48
CA ARG A 12 2.46 3.32 -29.87
C ARG A 12 3.58 2.36 -30.25
N ASN A 13 3.75 1.27 -29.52
CA ASN A 13 4.77 0.27 -29.86
C ASN A 13 4.48 -0.43 -31.19
N LYS A 14 3.20 -0.76 -31.47
CA LYS A 14 2.80 -1.32 -32.76
C LYS A 14 3.11 -0.33 -33.89
N LYS A 15 2.76 0.95 -33.74
CA LYS A 15 3.07 1.98 -34.75
C LYS A 15 4.58 2.12 -34.96
N ARG A 16 5.38 2.14 -33.89
CA ARG A 16 6.85 2.23 -33.96
C ARG A 16 7.46 1.06 -34.74
N LYS A 17 6.97 -0.18 -34.51
CA LYS A 17 7.42 -1.37 -35.24
C LYS A 17 7.12 -1.25 -36.73
N ILE A 18 5.91 -0.83 -37.14
CA ILE A 18 5.54 -0.62 -38.53
C ILE A 18 6.42 0.47 -39.17
N LYS A 19 6.61 1.60 -38.49
CA LYS A 19 7.46 2.69 -38.94
C LYS A 19 8.92 2.24 -39.15
N HIS A 20 9.44 1.43 -38.22
CA HIS A 20 10.79 0.84 -38.35
C HIS A 20 10.88 -0.11 -39.55
N PHE A 21 9.88 -0.98 -39.73
CA PHE A 21 9.81 -1.93 -40.83
C PHE A 21 9.78 -1.23 -42.19
N LEU A 22 8.95 -0.17 -42.34
CA LEU A 22 8.85 0.65 -43.54
C LEU A 22 10.17 1.36 -43.91
N ARG A 23 11.03 1.65 -42.92
CA ARG A 23 12.34 2.29 -43.16
C ARG A 23 13.43 1.30 -43.55
N LYS A 24 13.33 0.06 -43.08
CA LYS A 24 14.39 -0.93 -43.19
C LYS A 24 14.27 -1.80 -44.42
N HIS A 25 13.07 -1.90 -44.99
CA HIS A 25 12.79 -2.80 -46.08
C HIS A 25 12.30 -2.00 -47.32
N ASP A 26 12.84 -2.35 -48.48
CA ASP A 26 12.26 -1.93 -49.77
C ASP A 26 11.06 -2.84 -50.06
N LEU A 27 9.87 -2.25 -50.14
CA LEU A 27 8.61 -2.97 -50.17
C LEU A 27 7.83 -2.61 -51.42
N PRO A 28 7.08 -3.58 -52.02
CA PRO A 28 6.13 -3.29 -53.09
C PRO A 28 5.15 -2.18 -52.65
N GLU A 29 4.77 -1.34 -53.63
CA GLU A 29 3.98 -0.13 -53.39
C GLU A 29 2.60 -0.41 -52.77
N ASP A 30 1.98 -1.51 -53.14
CA ASP A 30 0.70 -1.98 -52.57
C ASP A 30 0.83 -2.33 -51.10
N VAL A 31 1.91 -3.04 -50.73
CA VAL A 31 2.23 -3.39 -49.34
C VAL A 31 2.53 -2.14 -48.54
N ARG A 32 3.33 -1.22 -49.09
CA ARG A 32 3.66 0.06 -48.45
C ARG A 32 2.42 0.89 -48.15
N ARG A 33 1.50 1.02 -49.13
CA ARG A 33 0.21 1.73 -48.95
C ARG A 33 -0.67 1.07 -47.87
N SER A 34 -0.72 -0.26 -47.82
CA SER A 34 -1.45 -1.00 -46.82
C SER A 34 -0.92 -0.72 -45.41
N LEU A 35 0.40 -0.70 -45.24
CA LEU A 35 1.03 -0.42 -43.92
C LEU A 35 0.83 1.05 -43.51
N ILE A 36 0.84 2.00 -44.43
CA ILE A 36 0.54 3.40 -44.16
C ILE A 36 -0.91 3.54 -43.65
N LYS A 37 -1.89 2.96 -44.38
CA LYS A 37 -3.30 2.94 -43.93
C LYS A 37 -3.45 2.33 -42.53
N LYS A 38 -2.67 1.29 -42.21
CA LYS A 38 -2.66 0.69 -40.89
C LYS A 38 -2.07 1.63 -39.83
N MET A 39 -1.07 2.42 -40.16
CA MET A 39 -0.52 3.45 -39.26
C MET A 39 -1.54 4.55 -38.98
N ASP A 40 -2.28 5.02 -40.00
CA ASP A 40 -3.32 6.05 -39.82
C ASP A 40 -4.44 5.58 -38.90
N ARG A 41 -4.88 4.32 -39.05
CA ARG A 41 -5.84 3.71 -38.08
C ARG A 41 -5.28 3.64 -36.66
N LEU A 42 -4.00 3.29 -36.51
CA LEU A 42 -3.36 3.28 -35.19
C LEU A 42 -3.27 4.68 -34.60
N ASP A 43 -3.06 5.73 -35.42
CA ASP A 43 -3.06 7.11 -34.93
C ASP A 43 -4.41 7.54 -34.40
N GLN A 44 -5.49 7.23 -35.10
CA GLN A 44 -6.85 7.46 -34.61
C GLN A 44 -7.13 6.73 -33.27
N MET A 45 -6.68 5.47 -33.16
CA MET A 45 -6.82 4.70 -31.91
C MET A 45 -5.97 5.28 -30.77
N ILE A 46 -4.75 5.75 -31.07
CA ILE A 46 -3.87 6.40 -30.09
C ILE A 46 -4.51 7.70 -29.59
N GLN A 47 -5.05 8.54 -30.46
CA GLN A 47 -5.75 9.76 -30.08
C GLN A 47 -6.95 9.48 -29.15
N LYS A 48 -7.76 8.45 -29.46
CA LYS A 48 -8.88 8.04 -28.62
C LYS A 48 -8.43 7.51 -27.24
N ALA A 49 -7.27 6.84 -27.17
CA ALA A 49 -6.71 6.31 -25.92
C ALA A 49 -5.94 7.37 -25.11
N ASP A 50 -5.49 8.45 -25.71
CA ASP A 50 -4.64 9.47 -25.09
C ASP A 50 -5.40 10.32 -24.06
N ALA A 51 -6.60 10.76 -24.37
CA ALA A 51 -7.38 11.62 -23.47
C ALA A 51 -7.67 10.97 -22.10
N PRO A 52 -8.17 9.71 -22.03
CA PRO A 52 -8.31 9.01 -20.75
C PRO A 52 -6.98 8.75 -20.05
N TYR A 53 -5.90 8.55 -20.82
CA TYR A 53 -4.56 8.37 -20.24
C TYR A 53 -4.05 9.65 -19.60
N ARG A 54 -4.15 10.79 -20.27
CA ARG A 54 -3.75 12.11 -19.73
C ARG A 54 -4.53 12.48 -18.48
N LYS A 55 -5.87 12.31 -18.48
CA LYS A 55 -6.71 12.58 -17.31
C LYS A 55 -6.25 11.78 -16.09
N LYS A 56 -5.94 10.50 -16.28
CA LYS A 56 -5.44 9.65 -15.20
C LYS A 56 -4.02 10.02 -14.76
N ARG A 57 -3.16 10.39 -15.68
CA ARG A 57 -1.82 10.86 -15.37
C ARG A 57 -1.86 12.12 -14.50
N CYS A 58 -2.65 13.10 -14.88
CA CYS A 58 -2.86 14.32 -14.10
C CYS A 58 -3.34 14.00 -12.67
N TYR A 59 -4.32 13.10 -12.52
CA TYR A 59 -4.78 12.64 -11.20
C TYR A 59 -3.64 12.08 -10.32
N TYR A 60 -2.73 11.29 -10.91
CA TYR A 60 -1.61 10.73 -10.13
C TYR A 60 -0.53 11.76 -9.82
N GLU A 61 -0.30 12.72 -10.70
CA GLU A 61 0.60 13.84 -10.44
C GLU A 61 0.06 14.70 -9.28
N THR A 62 -1.25 14.98 -9.27
CA THR A 62 -1.93 15.65 -8.16
C THR A 62 -1.80 14.85 -6.86
N LEU A 63 -2.07 13.53 -6.90
CA LEU A 63 -1.94 12.67 -5.74
C LEU A 63 -0.49 12.61 -5.20
N ASP A 64 0.50 12.54 -6.08
CA ASP A 64 1.91 12.57 -5.67
C ASP A 64 2.28 13.92 -5.00
N HIS A 65 1.69 15.02 -5.47
CA HIS A 65 1.85 16.35 -4.86
C HIS A 65 1.17 16.42 -3.47
N GLU A 66 -0.06 15.93 -3.35
CA GLU A 66 -0.79 15.86 -2.07
C GLU A 66 -0.07 14.99 -1.04
N ILE A 67 0.48 13.85 -1.47
CA ILE A 67 1.31 12.98 -0.61
C ILE A 67 2.53 13.76 -0.11
N LYS A 68 3.24 14.45 -1.00
CA LYS A 68 4.41 15.25 -0.62
C LYS A 68 4.03 16.33 0.40
N SER A 69 3.02 17.15 0.09
CA SER A 69 2.53 18.19 1.00
C SER A 69 2.11 17.66 2.37
N SER A 70 1.53 16.46 2.41
CA SER A 70 1.12 15.84 3.68
C SER A 70 2.32 15.37 4.50
N ILE A 71 3.36 14.86 3.84
CA ILE A 71 4.62 14.48 4.50
C ILE A 71 5.35 15.73 5.00
N ASP A 72 5.47 16.78 4.18
CA ASP A 72 6.14 18.01 4.55
C ASP A 72 5.47 18.62 5.80
N ARG A 73 4.13 18.71 5.83
CA ARG A 73 3.37 19.18 7.02
C ARG A 73 3.57 18.29 8.25
N TYR A 74 3.68 16.97 8.06
CA TYR A 74 3.98 16.06 9.17
C TYR A 74 5.38 16.32 9.73
N ILE A 75 6.40 16.45 8.88
CA ILE A 75 7.78 16.75 9.29
C ILE A 75 7.85 18.09 10.04
N GLU A 76 7.14 19.11 9.57
CA GLU A 76 7.08 20.43 10.22
C GLU A 76 6.39 20.36 11.60
N SER A 77 5.53 19.37 11.83
CA SER A 77 4.76 19.21 13.09
C SER A 77 5.47 18.40 14.17
N ILE A 78 6.56 17.70 13.84
CA ILE A 78 7.30 16.86 14.77
C ILE A 78 8.61 17.50 15.23
N SER A 79 9.04 17.20 16.47
CA SER A 79 10.37 17.59 16.98
C SER A 79 11.41 16.51 16.64
N HIS A 80 12.70 16.87 16.69
CA HIS A 80 13.79 15.93 16.40
C HIS A 80 13.84 14.72 17.34
N ASP A 81 13.31 14.86 18.56
CA ASP A 81 13.23 13.76 19.54
C ASP A 81 12.02 12.84 19.34
N THR A 82 11.24 13.08 18.28
CA THR A 82 10.03 12.29 18.01
C THR A 82 10.38 11.00 17.29
N LEU A 83 10.06 9.85 17.91
CA LEU A 83 10.10 8.55 17.24
C LEU A 83 8.83 8.34 16.42
N THR A 84 8.96 8.27 15.10
CA THR A 84 7.84 7.97 14.20
C THR A 84 7.65 6.46 14.10
N VAL A 85 6.45 5.97 14.43
CA VAL A 85 6.14 4.53 14.37
C VAL A 85 5.24 4.22 13.20
N LEU A 86 5.66 3.29 12.37
CA LEU A 86 4.98 2.91 11.13
C LEU A 86 4.57 1.43 11.16
N GLU A 87 3.45 1.12 10.50
CA GLU A 87 3.08 -0.27 10.23
C GLU A 87 4.05 -0.88 9.20
N LYS A 88 4.59 -2.04 9.48
CA LYS A 88 5.35 -2.81 8.49
C LYS A 88 4.39 -3.44 7.48
N LEU A 89 4.20 -2.79 6.35
CA LEU A 89 3.33 -3.27 5.27
C LEU A 89 4.10 -4.25 4.37
N ASP A 90 3.88 -5.55 4.51
CA ASP A 90 4.38 -6.53 3.54
C ASP A 90 3.39 -6.66 2.37
N ILE A 91 3.66 -5.93 1.29
CA ILE A 91 2.85 -5.93 0.07
C ILE A 91 2.90 -7.29 -0.65
N ARG A 92 3.89 -8.13 -0.37
CA ARG A 92 4.10 -9.45 -1.03
C ARG A 92 3.06 -10.49 -0.60
N GLU A 93 2.51 -10.37 0.59
CA GLU A 93 1.46 -11.26 1.10
C GLU A 93 0.10 -11.09 0.38
N PHE A 94 -0.10 -9.98 -0.33
CA PHE A 94 -1.30 -9.71 -1.11
C PHE A 94 -1.28 -10.33 -2.52
N ASN A 95 -0.42 -11.30 -2.79
CA ASN A 95 -0.25 -11.94 -4.09
C ASN A 95 -1.42 -12.85 -4.47
N LYS A 96 -2.59 -12.27 -4.72
CA LYS A 96 -3.83 -13.01 -4.99
C LYS A 96 -4.12 -13.23 -6.48
N SER A 97 -3.87 -12.26 -7.33
CA SER A 97 -4.06 -12.35 -8.78
C SER A 97 -3.29 -11.28 -9.52
N ARG A 98 -2.98 -11.51 -10.81
CA ARG A 98 -2.31 -10.52 -11.68
C ARG A 98 -3.05 -9.17 -11.74
N LYS A 99 -4.39 -9.20 -11.65
CA LYS A 99 -5.23 -7.99 -11.64
C LYS A 99 -5.13 -7.26 -10.30
N SER A 100 -5.18 -7.99 -9.19
CA SER A 100 -5.01 -7.44 -7.83
C SER A 100 -3.60 -6.88 -7.65
N ASN A 101 -2.57 -7.58 -8.10
CA ASN A 101 -1.19 -7.12 -8.02
C ASN A 101 -0.96 -5.83 -8.82
N GLY A 102 -1.59 -5.69 -10.01
CA GLY A 102 -1.57 -4.45 -10.77
C GLY A 102 -2.27 -3.28 -10.06
N MET A 103 -3.33 -3.54 -9.29
CA MET A 103 -3.99 -2.53 -8.46
C MET A 103 -3.14 -2.17 -7.23
N MET A 104 -2.53 -3.15 -6.57
CA MET A 104 -1.69 -2.96 -5.39
C MET A 104 -0.40 -2.20 -5.71
N SER A 105 0.22 -2.44 -6.88
CA SER A 105 1.42 -1.70 -7.31
C SER A 105 1.18 -0.19 -7.52
N THR A 106 -0.08 0.20 -7.69
CA THR A 106 -0.51 1.61 -7.81
C THR A 106 -1.13 2.15 -6.52
N PHE A 107 -1.13 1.37 -5.45
CA PHE A 107 -1.79 1.73 -4.21
C PHE A 107 -1.01 2.85 -3.48
N ALA A 108 -1.71 3.94 -3.21
CA ALA A 108 -1.10 5.15 -2.65
C ALA A 108 -0.43 4.93 -1.29
N ARG A 109 -0.94 3.98 -0.46
CA ARG A 109 -0.42 3.70 0.89
C ARG A 109 1.05 3.26 0.87
N GLY A 110 1.42 2.31 -0.01
CA GLY A 110 2.82 1.86 -0.12
C GLY A 110 3.77 2.96 -0.62
N LYS A 111 3.29 3.82 -1.52
CA LYS A 111 4.05 4.99 -1.97
C LYS A 111 4.21 6.03 -0.85
N LEU A 112 3.14 6.31 -0.12
CA LEU A 112 3.14 7.25 1.00
C LEU A 112 4.16 6.81 2.06
N GLN A 113 4.08 5.55 2.50
CA GLN A 113 4.98 5.02 3.53
C GLN A 113 6.44 5.07 3.08
N LYS A 114 6.73 4.57 1.87
CA LYS A 114 8.09 4.61 1.33
C LYS A 114 8.64 6.04 1.28
N LYS A 115 7.86 6.98 0.78
CA LYS A 115 8.27 8.39 0.67
C LYS A 115 8.43 9.04 2.03
N LEU A 116 7.57 8.70 3.00
CA LEU A 116 7.71 9.17 4.38
C LEU A 116 9.00 8.66 5.02
N MET A 117 9.31 7.36 4.89
CA MET A 117 10.56 6.79 5.42
C MET A 117 11.80 7.41 4.77
N GLU A 118 11.78 7.61 3.44
CA GLU A 118 12.86 8.29 2.72
C GLU A 118 13.05 9.73 3.23
N THR A 119 11.96 10.44 3.49
CA THR A 119 12.00 11.82 3.99
C THR A 119 12.48 11.89 5.44
N LEU A 120 11.99 11.00 6.32
CA LEU A 120 12.45 10.90 7.71
C LEU A 120 13.97 10.64 7.76
N ASN A 121 14.47 9.66 6.98
CA ASN A 121 15.90 9.41 6.87
C ASN A 121 16.69 10.62 6.37
N TRP A 122 16.17 11.34 5.37
CA TRP A 122 16.84 12.51 4.81
C TRP A 122 17.04 13.62 5.84
N TYR A 123 16.03 13.83 6.70
CA TYR A 123 16.07 14.84 7.76
C TYR A 123 16.67 14.34 9.08
N GLY A 124 17.08 13.08 9.16
CA GLY A 124 17.69 12.50 10.36
C GLY A 124 16.70 12.22 11.50
N TYR A 125 15.41 12.03 11.18
CA TYR A 125 14.41 11.61 12.17
C TYR A 125 14.42 10.11 12.38
N ASP A 126 14.24 9.69 13.61
CA ASP A 126 14.11 8.28 13.96
C ASP A 126 12.73 7.73 13.60
N PHE A 127 12.71 6.51 13.04
CA PHE A 127 11.46 5.78 12.83
C PHE A 127 11.64 4.29 13.08
N LYS A 128 10.54 3.62 13.46
CA LYS A 128 10.51 2.16 13.70
C LYS A 128 9.32 1.55 12.96
N GLU A 129 9.55 0.44 12.27
CA GLU A 129 8.48 -0.35 11.65
C GLU A 129 8.03 -1.46 12.59
N ILE A 130 6.71 -1.54 12.82
CA ILE A 130 6.08 -2.53 13.70
C ILE A 130 5.16 -3.42 12.87
N ILE A 131 5.19 -4.72 13.12
CA ILE A 131 4.29 -5.69 12.50
C ILE A 131 2.85 -5.42 12.95
N PRO A 132 1.89 -5.18 12.01
CA PRO A 132 0.55 -4.70 12.36
C PRO A 132 -0.46 -5.80 12.64
N ASP A 133 -0.07 -7.08 12.66
CA ASP A 133 -1.00 -8.19 12.86
C ASP A 133 -1.85 -8.00 14.10
N TYR A 134 -3.18 -8.04 13.93
CA TYR A 134 -4.19 -7.91 14.98
C TYR A 134 -4.28 -6.56 15.71
N THR A 135 -3.46 -5.56 15.38
CA THR A 135 -3.48 -4.27 16.11
C THR A 135 -4.84 -3.58 16.06
N SER A 136 -5.56 -3.66 14.95
CA SER A 136 -6.90 -3.06 14.80
C SER A 136 -8.06 -3.95 15.30
N GLN A 137 -7.77 -5.15 15.81
CA GLN A 137 -8.76 -6.11 16.32
C GLN A 137 -8.61 -6.38 17.81
N THR A 138 -7.49 -5.93 18.41
CA THR A 138 -7.20 -6.14 19.82
C THR A 138 -7.65 -4.93 20.65
N CYS A 139 -8.31 -5.18 21.76
CA CYS A 139 -8.69 -4.12 22.69
C CYS A 139 -7.46 -3.59 23.43
N PRO A 140 -7.20 -2.27 23.44
CA PRO A 140 -6.06 -1.69 24.15
C PRO A 140 -6.23 -1.72 25.67
N VAL A 141 -7.45 -1.94 26.19
CA VAL A 141 -7.75 -1.96 27.63
C VAL A 141 -7.61 -3.35 28.21
N CYS A 142 -8.26 -4.36 27.60
CA CYS A 142 -8.32 -5.71 28.16
C CYS A 142 -7.60 -6.77 27.33
N SER A 143 -6.91 -6.38 26.27
CA SER A 143 -6.21 -7.29 25.34
C SER A 143 -7.09 -8.33 24.65
N HIS A 144 -8.44 -8.19 24.73
CA HIS A 144 -9.34 -9.10 24.03
C HIS A 144 -9.18 -8.98 22.53
N LEU A 145 -8.78 -10.08 21.90
CA LEU A 145 -8.57 -10.17 20.46
C LEU A 145 -9.74 -10.91 19.80
N GLU A 146 -10.55 -10.18 19.06
CA GLU A 146 -11.63 -10.74 18.26
C GLU A 146 -11.84 -9.92 16.99
N LYS A 147 -12.12 -10.62 15.85
CA LYS A 147 -12.38 -9.98 14.57
C LYS A 147 -13.59 -9.04 14.63
N ASP A 148 -14.62 -9.46 15.34
CA ASP A 148 -15.89 -8.75 15.47
C ASP A 148 -15.83 -7.53 16.42
N ASN A 149 -14.68 -7.28 17.08
CA ASN A 149 -14.41 -6.03 17.77
C ASN A 149 -14.36 -4.85 16.77
N ARG A 150 -14.00 -5.11 15.50
CA ARG A 150 -13.92 -4.08 14.46
C ARG A 150 -15.04 -4.24 13.43
N ASN A 151 -15.81 -3.18 13.24
CA ASN A 151 -16.79 -3.06 12.16
C ASN A 151 -16.53 -1.77 11.35
N GLY A 152 -15.83 -1.91 10.21
CA GLY A 152 -15.42 -0.77 9.38
C GLY A 152 -14.51 0.20 10.14
N LYS A 153 -15.00 1.41 10.42
CA LYS A 153 -14.28 2.45 11.18
C LYS A 153 -14.57 2.42 12.69
N SER A 154 -15.55 1.64 13.11
CA SER A 154 -15.92 1.55 14.53
C SER A 154 -15.25 0.34 15.17
N PHE A 155 -14.78 0.53 16.41
CA PHE A 155 -14.27 -0.51 17.29
C PHE A 155 -15.13 -0.58 18.55
N LYS A 156 -15.59 -1.78 18.90
CA LYS A 156 -16.28 -2.06 20.17
C LYS A 156 -15.82 -3.39 20.72
N CYS A 157 -15.17 -3.36 21.88
CA CYS A 157 -14.71 -4.57 22.54
C CYS A 157 -15.87 -5.41 23.04
N LYS A 158 -15.91 -6.69 22.64
CA LYS A 158 -16.94 -7.64 23.11
C LYS A 158 -16.74 -8.10 24.56
N CYS A 159 -15.55 -7.88 25.13
CA CYS A 159 -15.22 -8.29 26.49
C CYS A 159 -15.49 -7.16 27.51
N CYS A 160 -14.88 -5.98 27.35
CA CYS A 160 -14.97 -4.89 28.33
C CYS A 160 -15.84 -3.71 27.87
N GLY A 161 -16.42 -3.76 26.67
CA GLY A 161 -17.28 -2.70 26.15
C GLY A 161 -16.56 -1.43 25.68
N TYR A 162 -15.23 -1.36 25.69
CA TYR A 162 -14.47 -0.21 25.21
C TYR A 162 -14.82 0.12 23.77
N GLU A 163 -15.12 1.39 23.49
CA GLU A 163 -15.53 1.88 22.16
C GLU A 163 -14.61 3.02 21.70
N ALA A 164 -14.17 2.99 20.43
CA ALA A 164 -13.37 4.03 19.80
C ALA A 164 -13.39 3.92 18.26
N ASP A 165 -12.73 4.85 17.56
CA ASP A 165 -12.41 4.69 16.14
C ASP A 165 -11.40 3.54 15.94
N ALA A 166 -11.63 2.68 14.95
CA ALA A 166 -10.82 1.49 14.72
C ALA A 166 -9.37 1.79 14.28
N ASP A 167 -9.16 2.89 13.57
CA ASP A 167 -7.83 3.30 13.13
C ASP A 167 -7.05 3.93 14.30
N TYR A 168 -7.76 4.63 15.21
CA TYR A 168 -7.21 5.10 16.48
C TYR A 168 -6.77 3.94 17.37
N VAL A 169 -7.61 2.91 17.53
CA VAL A 169 -7.26 1.68 18.29
C VAL A 169 -6.03 1.01 17.67
N GLY A 170 -5.98 0.91 16.35
CA GLY A 170 -4.79 0.38 15.64
C GLY A 170 -3.52 1.15 15.99
N SER A 171 -3.58 2.48 15.98
CA SER A 171 -2.43 3.34 16.31
C SER A 171 -1.97 3.21 17.78
N LEU A 172 -2.90 3.11 18.71
CA LEU A 172 -2.59 2.85 20.14
C LEU A 172 -1.85 1.53 20.32
N ASN A 173 -2.35 0.46 19.69
CA ASN A 173 -1.72 -0.86 19.79
C ASN A 173 -0.37 -0.92 19.08
N ILE A 174 -0.17 -0.19 17.98
CA ILE A 174 1.14 -0.06 17.33
C ILE A 174 2.12 0.66 18.25
N LYS A 175 1.70 1.76 18.89
CA LYS A 175 2.51 2.49 19.86
C LYS A 175 2.89 1.59 21.05
N ALA A 176 1.94 0.88 21.63
CA ALA A 176 2.17 -0.01 22.77
C ALA A 176 3.19 -1.13 22.46
N ARG A 177 3.27 -1.60 21.21
CA ARG A 177 4.23 -2.62 20.79
C ARG A 177 5.68 -2.15 20.74
N ILE A 178 5.95 -0.85 20.85
CA ILE A 178 7.33 -0.32 20.88
C ILE A 178 8.05 -0.81 22.14
N ASP A 179 7.33 -0.85 23.27
CA ASP A 179 7.88 -1.18 24.59
C ASP A 179 7.53 -2.62 25.02
N ASP A 180 6.80 -3.35 24.19
CA ASP A 180 6.35 -4.72 24.47
C ASP A 180 7.38 -5.74 24.02
N GLN A 181 8.34 -6.04 24.89
CA GLN A 181 9.45 -6.98 24.61
C GLN A 181 8.95 -8.36 24.19
N GLU A 182 7.93 -8.91 24.86
CA GLU A 182 7.39 -10.24 24.54
C GLU A 182 6.87 -10.31 23.10
N ILE A 183 6.10 -9.28 22.66
CA ILE A 183 5.61 -9.21 21.30
C ILE A 183 6.77 -8.96 20.30
N GLN A 184 7.75 -8.13 20.65
CA GLN A 184 8.90 -7.86 19.79
C GLN A 184 9.74 -9.12 19.56
N GLU A 185 10.05 -9.89 20.58
CA GLU A 185 10.80 -11.14 20.49
C GLU A 185 10.08 -12.16 19.59
N ILE A 186 8.76 -12.29 19.72
CA ILE A 186 7.96 -13.18 18.89
C ILE A 186 7.92 -12.67 17.43
N CYS A 187 7.78 -11.38 17.23
CA CYS A 187 7.81 -10.78 15.90
C CYS A 187 9.16 -11.01 15.19
N GLU A 188 10.28 -10.91 15.91
CA GLU A 188 11.59 -11.16 15.31
C GLU A 188 11.83 -12.66 15.07
N LYS A 189 11.50 -13.52 16.04
CA LYS A 189 11.65 -14.98 15.94
C LYS A 189 10.86 -15.58 14.77
N TYR A 190 9.65 -15.08 14.52
CA TYR A 190 8.76 -15.61 13.49
C TYR A 190 8.59 -14.68 12.28
N LYS A 191 9.51 -13.77 12.05
CA LYS A 191 9.51 -12.74 10.98
C LYS A 191 9.17 -13.27 9.58
N TYR A 192 9.60 -14.50 9.27
CA TYR A 192 9.37 -15.15 7.98
C TYR A 192 8.35 -16.29 8.03
N LYS A 193 7.70 -16.52 9.18
CA LYS A 193 6.74 -17.60 9.42
C LYS A 193 5.40 -17.02 9.88
N HIS A 194 4.69 -16.38 8.97
CA HIS A 194 3.47 -15.62 9.27
C HIS A 194 2.43 -16.40 10.06
N ASN A 195 2.15 -17.67 9.71
CA ASN A 195 1.19 -18.50 10.44
C ASN A 195 1.60 -18.76 11.89
N GLU A 196 2.89 -19.01 12.13
CA GLU A 196 3.45 -19.19 13.48
C GLU A 196 3.38 -17.90 14.28
N LEU A 197 3.73 -16.77 13.65
CA LEU A 197 3.61 -15.45 14.25
C LEU A 197 2.17 -15.18 14.72
N GLN A 198 1.20 -15.36 13.83
CA GLN A 198 -0.21 -15.14 14.14
C GLN A 198 -0.71 -16.04 15.28
N LYS A 199 -0.29 -17.31 15.30
CA LYS A 199 -0.64 -18.24 16.38
C LYS A 199 -0.09 -17.78 17.73
N ASN A 200 1.18 -17.40 17.79
CA ASN A 200 1.81 -16.95 19.03
C ASN A 200 1.21 -15.60 19.52
N LEU A 201 0.96 -14.64 18.63
CA LEU A 201 0.29 -13.39 19.00
C LEU A 201 -1.11 -13.64 19.61
N LYS A 202 -1.88 -14.56 19.04
CA LYS A 202 -3.19 -14.94 19.63
C LYS A 202 -3.06 -15.55 21.01
N MET A 203 -2.03 -16.35 21.25
CA MET A 203 -1.78 -16.93 22.58
C MET A 203 -1.45 -15.86 23.62
N ILE A 204 -0.58 -14.90 23.28
CA ILE A 204 -0.24 -13.79 24.18
C ILE A 204 -1.49 -12.98 24.51
N TYR A 205 -2.23 -12.52 23.52
CA TYR A 205 -3.42 -11.72 23.76
C TYR A 205 -4.50 -12.45 24.56
N LYS A 206 -4.65 -13.77 24.32
CA LYS A 206 -5.54 -14.60 25.14
C LYS A 206 -5.09 -14.64 26.60
N SER A 207 -3.81 -14.92 26.86
CA SER A 207 -3.24 -14.94 28.22
C SER A 207 -3.46 -13.61 28.95
N ARG A 208 -3.19 -12.48 28.29
CA ARG A 208 -3.39 -11.13 28.84
C ARG A 208 -4.86 -10.83 29.12
N ASN A 209 -5.77 -11.26 28.24
CA ASN A 209 -7.20 -11.11 28.46
C ASN A 209 -7.70 -11.97 29.64
N ASP A 210 -7.17 -13.17 29.80
CA ASP A 210 -7.53 -14.04 30.91
C ASP A 210 -7.03 -13.45 32.26
N GLN A 211 -5.84 -12.85 32.29
CA GLN A 211 -5.33 -12.10 33.43
C GLN A 211 -6.20 -10.88 33.75
N TYR A 212 -6.60 -10.11 32.74
CA TYR A 212 -7.52 -8.99 32.96
C TYR A 212 -8.85 -9.43 33.58
N LYS A 213 -9.46 -10.51 33.09
CA LYS A 213 -10.72 -11.04 33.62
C LYS A 213 -10.58 -11.56 35.05
N ALA A 214 -9.41 -12.07 35.41
CA ALA A 214 -9.15 -12.54 36.76
C ALA A 214 -8.94 -11.39 37.80
N ALA A 215 -8.58 -10.20 37.28
CA ALA A 215 -8.35 -9.00 38.10
C ALA A 215 -9.55 -8.05 38.17
N ALA A 216 -10.57 -8.25 37.31
CA ALA A 216 -11.80 -7.44 37.24
C ALA A 216 -12.93 -8.02 38.07
#